data_221fc2f7eac0b34027a9ebfbb16b5ef8
#
_entry.id   221fc2f7eac0b34027a9ebfbb16b5ef8
#
_cell.length_a   1.000
_cell.length_b   1.000
_cell.length_c   1.000
_cell.angle_alpha   90.00
_cell.angle_beta   90.00
_cell.angle_gamma   90.00
#
_symmetry.space_group_name_H-M   'P 1'
#
loop_
_entity.id
_entity.type
_entity.pdbx_description
1 polymer ?
#
loop_
_entity_poly.entity_id
_entity_poly.type
_entity_poly.pdbx_seq_one_letter_code
_entity_poly.pdbx_strand_id
1 'polypeptide(L)'
;MFIVYSMDGCNYCDKVKQLMELTKQTHVVYTLGQHFSIEAFEDEFGTKQFPQVVVDVKEKDERKVIGGAAELAEYFKKNSLV
;
A
#
# COMPACT_ATOMS: atom_id res chain seq x y z
N MET A 1 10.18 -3.56 -2.50
CA MET A 1 9.60 -3.23 -1.19
C MET A 1 8.23 -2.61 -1.36
N PHE A 2 7.30 -2.95 -0.51
CA PHE A 2 5.95 -2.37 -0.55
C PHE A 2 5.84 -1.21 0.43
N ILE A 3 5.07 -0.20 0.06
CA ILE A 3 4.75 0.93 0.91
C ILE A 3 3.24 0.98 1.04
N VAL A 4 2.74 0.92 2.28
CA VAL A 4 1.31 0.93 2.56
C VAL A 4 0.93 2.27 3.18
N TYR A 5 0.07 3.00 2.50
CA TYR A 5 -0.50 4.24 3.05
C TYR A 5 -1.84 3.89 3.70
N SER A 6 -1.93 4.08 5.00
CA SER A 6 -3.08 3.65 5.80
C SER A 6 -3.62 4.77 6.67
N MET A 7 -4.78 4.53 7.28
CA MET A 7 -5.36 5.42 8.26
C MET A 7 -5.95 4.60 9.40
N ASP A 8 -6.11 5.22 10.56
CA ASP A 8 -6.73 4.56 11.70
C ASP A 8 -8.21 4.29 11.43
N GLY A 9 -8.71 3.18 11.97
CA GLY A 9 -10.10 2.79 11.82
C GLY A 9 -10.47 2.25 10.45
N CYS A 10 -9.49 1.86 9.65
CA CYS A 10 -9.70 1.35 8.30
C CYS A 10 -9.56 -0.17 8.26
N ASN A 11 -10.67 -0.87 8.07
CA ASN A 11 -10.67 -2.34 8.04
C ASN A 11 -9.83 -2.91 6.89
N TYR A 12 -9.93 -2.30 5.71
CA TYR A 12 -9.16 -2.76 4.55
C TYR A 12 -7.66 -2.48 4.71
N CYS A 13 -7.31 -1.41 5.41
CA CYS A 13 -5.91 -1.14 5.76
C CYS A 13 -5.36 -2.27 6.63
N ASP A 14 -6.15 -2.72 7.61
CA ASP A 14 -5.74 -3.83 8.47
C ASP A 14 -5.58 -5.13 7.68
N LYS A 15 -6.46 -5.38 6.73
CA LYS A 15 -6.35 -6.56 5.86
C LYS A 15 -5.08 -6.53 5.01
N VAL A 16 -4.73 -5.37 4.48
CA VAL A 16 -3.49 -5.21 3.72
C VAL A 16 -2.27 -5.48 4.58
N LYS A 17 -2.25 -4.95 5.80
CA LYS A 17 -1.16 -5.18 6.74
C LYS A 17 -1.01 -6.68 7.06
N GLN A 18 -2.13 -7.36 7.30
CA GLN A 18 -2.13 -8.80 7.55
C GLN A 18 -1.60 -9.58 6.35
N LEU A 19 -2.02 -9.21 5.16
CA LEU A 19 -1.57 -9.87 3.94
C LEU A 19 -0.07 -9.73 3.74
N MET A 20 0.48 -8.54 4.03
CA MET A 20 1.92 -8.32 3.97
C MET A 20 2.67 -9.23 4.95
N GLU A 21 2.17 -9.37 6.17
CA GLU A 21 2.78 -10.22 7.18
C GLU A 21 2.68 -11.69 6.82
N LEU A 22 1.52 -12.14 6.34
CA LEU A 22 1.30 -13.53 5.97
C LEU A 22 2.18 -13.96 4.79
N THR A 23 2.40 -13.08 3.85
CA THR A 23 3.23 -13.36 2.67
C THR A 23 4.70 -13.03 2.91
N LYS A 24 5.03 -12.51 4.10
CA LYS A 24 6.41 -12.13 4.50
C LYS A 24 7.08 -11.17 3.54
N GLN A 25 6.29 -10.26 2.97
CA GLN A 25 6.82 -9.24 2.07
C GLN A 25 7.48 -8.11 2.87
N THR A 26 8.62 -7.64 2.39
CA THR A 26 9.27 -6.47 2.96
C THR A 26 8.40 -5.25 2.68
N HIS A 27 8.00 -4.54 3.73
CA HIS A 27 7.10 -3.40 3.59
C HIS A 27 7.27 -2.38 4.70
N VAL A 28 6.80 -1.17 4.44
CA VAL A 28 6.66 -0.13 5.46
C VAL A 28 5.22 0.36 5.46
N VAL A 29 4.76 0.85 6.60
CA VAL A 29 3.41 1.38 6.75
C VAL A 29 3.51 2.84 7.17
N TYR A 30 2.88 3.72 6.38
CA TYR A 30 2.72 5.13 6.73
C TYR A 30 1.29 5.37 7.13
N THR A 31 1.07 6.10 8.22
CA THR A 31 -0.25 6.34 8.80
C THR A 31 -0.62 7.81 8.66
N LEU A 32 -1.82 8.07 8.16
CA LEU A 32 -2.37 9.41 8.03
C LEU A 32 -2.34 10.13 9.38
N GLY A 33 -1.85 11.35 9.37
CA GLY A 33 -1.74 12.17 10.58
C GLY A 33 -0.45 11.97 11.35
N GLN A 34 0.24 10.85 11.15
CA GLN A 34 1.53 10.59 11.78
C GLN A 34 2.70 10.78 10.81
N HIS A 35 2.55 10.30 9.59
CA HIS A 35 3.63 10.28 8.60
C HIS A 35 3.35 11.14 7.38
N PHE A 36 2.09 11.47 7.12
CA PHE A 36 1.71 12.29 5.99
C PHE A 36 0.36 12.98 6.27
N SER A 37 0.06 14.03 5.52
CA SER A 37 -1.21 14.74 5.59
C SER A 37 -2.13 14.28 4.48
N ILE A 38 -3.45 14.53 4.64
CA ILE A 38 -4.42 14.17 3.61
C ILE A 38 -4.19 14.99 2.33
N GLU A 39 -3.77 16.23 2.47
CA GLU A 39 -3.49 17.11 1.33
C GLU A 39 -2.33 16.58 0.49
N ALA A 40 -1.24 16.17 1.14
CA ALA A 40 -0.09 15.59 0.46
C ALA A 40 -0.46 14.27 -0.21
N PHE A 41 -1.27 13.46 0.46
CA PHE A 41 -1.75 12.20 -0.09
C PHE A 41 -2.59 12.41 -1.34
N GLU A 42 -3.54 13.33 -1.28
CA GLU A 42 -4.40 13.64 -2.43
C GLU A 42 -3.60 14.17 -3.62
N ASP A 43 -2.60 15.02 -3.35
CA ASP A 43 -1.72 15.53 -4.39
C ASP A 43 -0.96 14.41 -5.09
N GLU A 44 -0.50 13.42 -4.34
CA GLU A 44 0.29 12.31 -4.89
C GLU A 44 -0.57 11.29 -5.62
N PHE A 45 -1.70 10.91 -5.05
CA PHE A 45 -2.52 9.80 -5.55
C PHE A 45 -3.77 10.23 -6.29
N GLY A 46 -4.18 11.49 -6.17
CA GLY A 46 -5.39 11.98 -6.82
C GLY A 46 -6.67 11.45 -6.20
N THR A 47 -6.61 10.91 -4.99
CA THR A 47 -7.75 10.33 -4.30
C THR A 47 -7.54 10.42 -2.80
N LYS A 48 -8.63 10.31 -2.05
CA LYS A 48 -8.60 10.22 -0.58
C LYS A 48 -8.99 8.82 -0.08
N GLN A 49 -8.92 7.83 -0.95
CA GLN A 49 -9.30 6.46 -0.59
C GLN A 49 -8.12 5.70 -0.01
N PHE A 50 -8.39 4.94 1.04
CA PHE A 50 -7.41 4.10 1.73
C PHE A 50 -7.87 2.63 1.72
N PRO A 51 -6.93 1.68 1.79
CA PRO A 51 -5.49 1.86 1.73
C PRO A 51 -5.00 2.16 0.31
N GLN A 52 -3.76 2.68 0.20
CA GLN A 52 -3.07 2.75 -1.09
C GLN A 52 -1.73 2.05 -0.92
N VAL A 53 -1.42 1.17 -1.84
CA VAL A 53 -0.20 0.38 -1.80
C VAL A 53 0.66 0.71 -3.01
N VAL A 54 1.93 0.94 -2.74
CA VAL A 54 2.92 1.24 -3.77
C VAL A 54 4.01 0.18 -3.68
N VAL A 55 4.45 -0.34 -4.81
CA VAL A 55 5.63 -1.20 -4.85
C VAL A 55 6.81 -0.40 -5.41
N ASP A 56 7.92 -0.49 -4.70
CA ASP A 56 9.17 0.16 -5.09
C ASP A 56 10.11 -0.92 -5.64
N VAL A 57 10.37 -0.87 -6.94
CA VAL A 57 11.26 -1.83 -7.61
C VAL A 57 12.61 -1.16 -7.77
N LYS A 58 13.50 -1.43 -6.81
CA LYS A 58 14.82 -0.77 -6.74
C LYS A 58 15.69 -1.03 -7.96
N GLU A 59 15.61 -2.22 -8.53
CA GLU A 59 16.42 -2.59 -9.69
C GLU A 59 16.13 -1.74 -10.91
N LYS A 60 14.89 -1.26 -11.04
CA LYS A 60 14.44 -0.44 -12.17
C LYS A 60 14.27 1.02 -11.79
N ASP A 61 14.51 1.35 -10.54
CA ASP A 61 14.26 2.68 -9.97
C ASP A 61 12.83 3.16 -10.27
N GLU A 62 11.88 2.24 -10.20
CA GLU A 62 10.47 2.50 -10.49
C GLU A 62 9.61 2.35 -9.25
N ARG A 63 8.64 3.25 -9.13
CA ARG A 63 7.58 3.13 -8.13
C ARG A 63 6.27 2.95 -8.86
N LYS A 64 5.53 1.90 -8.51
CA LYS A 64 4.27 1.59 -9.15
C LYS A 64 3.15 1.60 -8.11
N VAL A 65 2.11 2.39 -8.37
CA VAL A 65 0.91 2.40 -7.54
C VAL A 65 0.08 1.17 -7.87
N ILE A 66 -0.14 0.32 -6.87
CA ILE A 66 -0.97 -0.87 -7.05
C ILE A 66 -2.44 -0.53 -6.83
N GLY A 67 -2.74 0.24 -5.78
CA GLY A 67 -4.10 0.61 -5.43
C GLY A 67 -4.49 0.13 -4.04
N GLY A 68 -5.74 -0.25 -3.87
CA GLY A 68 -6.27 -0.70 -2.59
C GLY A 68 -6.12 -2.20 -2.34
N ALA A 69 -6.91 -2.71 -1.38
CA ALA A 69 -6.82 -4.10 -0.96
C ALA A 69 -7.13 -5.09 -2.09
N ALA A 70 -8.16 -4.82 -2.89
CA ALA A 70 -8.53 -5.70 -3.98
C ALA A 70 -7.45 -5.77 -5.05
N GLU A 71 -6.89 -4.63 -5.42
CA GLU A 71 -5.83 -4.52 -6.42
C GLU A 71 -4.55 -5.18 -5.93
N LEU A 72 -4.26 -5.08 -4.63
CA LEU A 72 -3.11 -5.77 -4.04
C LEU A 72 -3.28 -7.28 -4.10
N ALA A 73 -4.47 -7.80 -3.79
CA ALA A 73 -4.75 -9.22 -3.87
C ALA A 73 -4.53 -9.74 -5.29
N GLU A 74 -5.00 -9.01 -6.29
CA GLU A 74 -4.78 -9.36 -7.69
C GLU A 74 -3.31 -9.33 -8.08
N TYR A 75 -2.59 -8.32 -7.60
CA TYR A 75 -1.15 -8.21 -7.84
C TYR A 75 -0.41 -9.44 -7.31
N PHE A 76 -0.76 -9.89 -6.10
CA PHE A 76 -0.15 -11.07 -5.51
C PHE A 76 -0.45 -12.32 -6.31
N LYS A 77 -1.67 -12.48 -6.79
CA LYS A 77 -2.05 -13.61 -7.63
C LYS A 77 -1.28 -13.63 -8.95
N LYS A 78 -1.19 -12.48 -9.63
CA LYS A 78 -0.49 -12.37 -10.91
C LYS A 78 0.99 -12.66 -10.80
N ASN A 79 1.59 -12.32 -9.66
CA ASN A 79 3.03 -12.48 -9.45
C ASN A 79 3.36 -13.72 -8.62
N SER A 80 2.39 -14.57 -8.35
CA SER A 80 2.54 -15.81 -7.59
C SER A 80 3.17 -15.59 -6.22
N LEU A 81 2.77 -14.52 -5.54
CA LEU A 81 3.28 -14.17 -4.21
C LEU A 81 2.44 -14.77 -3.09
N VAL A 82 1.28 -15.33 -3.42
CA VAL A 82 0.41 -16.04 -2.48
C VAL A 82 0.08 -17.42 -3.03
#